data_213d8a2532d0129736807fad5fd895c2
#
_entry.id   213d8a2532d0129736807fad5fd895c2
#
_cell.length_a   1.000
_cell.length_b   1.000
_cell.length_c   1.000
_cell.angle_alpha   90.00
_cell.angle_beta   90.00
_cell.angle_gamma   90.00
#
_symmetry.space_group_name_H-M   'P 1'
#
loop_
_entity.id
_entity.type
_entity.pdbx_description
1 polymer ?
#
loop_
_entity_poly.entity_id
_entity_poly.type
_entity_poly.pdbx_seq_one_letter_code
_entity_poly.pdbx_strand_id
1 'polypeptide(L)'
;MAESPDWTSCLIRIRDDRDETAFVALFRHFAPRVKAFLMRSGADAALAEEVAQEVMATVWHKAAQFDPARASVATWIFTIARNRKIDALRKQARPEPEDLPWGPEPDPDQADAVGLQQEMDHLGQALAELPDKQRELIEKAYFGELTHREIADATGLPLGTIKSRIRLALDRLRHAMDGRAR
;
A
#
# COMPACT_ATOMS: atom_id res chain seq x y z
N MET A 1 20.90 19.19 -2.52
CA MET A 1 19.83 18.37 -1.93
C MET A 1 18.60 18.56 -2.80
N ALA A 2 18.19 17.58 -3.57
CA ALA A 2 16.94 17.67 -4.33
C ALA A 2 15.79 17.58 -3.31
N GLU A 3 14.99 18.62 -3.20
CA GLU A 3 13.74 18.58 -2.43
C GLU A 3 12.90 17.43 -2.96
N SER A 4 12.48 16.57 -2.05
CA SER A 4 11.54 15.51 -2.42
C SER A 4 10.30 16.16 -3.03
N PRO A 5 9.85 15.74 -4.23
CA PRO A 5 8.69 16.33 -4.86
C PRO A 5 7.49 16.31 -3.91
N ASP A 6 6.76 17.41 -3.82
CA ASP A 6 5.49 17.45 -3.10
C ASP A 6 4.45 16.64 -3.87
N TRP A 7 4.35 15.36 -3.53
CA TRP A 7 3.43 14.43 -4.16
C TRP A 7 1.97 14.84 -3.97
N THR A 8 1.66 15.56 -2.88
CA THR A 8 0.32 16.08 -2.62
C THR A 8 -0.05 17.11 -3.68
N SER A 9 0.83 18.08 -3.93
CA SER A 9 0.63 19.07 -5.00
C SER A 9 0.55 18.39 -6.39
N CYS A 10 1.38 17.36 -6.65
CA CYS A 10 1.27 16.61 -7.91
C CYS A 10 -0.11 15.97 -8.07
N LEU A 11 -0.62 15.30 -7.04
CA LEU A 11 -1.92 14.63 -7.12
C LEU A 11 -3.09 15.61 -7.19
N ILE A 12 -2.98 16.78 -6.55
CA ILE A 12 -3.96 17.87 -6.68
C ILE A 12 -4.01 18.38 -8.11
N ARG A 13 -2.86 18.61 -8.78
CA ARG A 13 -2.80 19.02 -10.19
C ARG A 13 -3.41 17.97 -11.12
N ILE A 14 -3.17 16.69 -10.85
CA ILE A 14 -3.82 15.59 -11.59
C ILE A 14 -5.34 15.63 -11.40
N ARG A 15 -5.80 15.88 -10.16
CA ARG A 15 -7.22 15.95 -9.82
C ARG A 15 -7.93 17.12 -10.50
N ASP A 16 -7.34 18.30 -10.44
CA ASP A 16 -8.00 19.56 -10.81
C ASP A 16 -7.78 19.87 -12.30
N ASP A 17 -6.55 19.63 -12.83
CA ASP A 17 -6.14 20.06 -14.17
C ASP A 17 -5.88 18.89 -15.14
N ARG A 18 -6.00 17.63 -14.69
CA ARG A 18 -5.60 16.46 -15.47
C ARG A 18 -4.15 16.55 -15.99
N ASP A 19 -3.26 17.08 -15.16
CA ASP A 19 -1.87 17.34 -15.52
C ASP A 19 -1.09 16.04 -15.78
N GLU A 20 -0.81 15.77 -17.06
CA GLU A 20 -0.07 14.58 -17.49
C GLU A 20 1.39 14.60 -17.00
N THR A 21 2.01 15.79 -16.92
CA THR A 21 3.41 15.92 -16.44
C THR A 21 3.52 15.55 -14.97
N ALA A 22 2.58 16.01 -14.15
CA ALA A 22 2.48 15.62 -12.75
C ALA A 22 2.23 14.12 -12.60
N PHE A 23 1.39 13.55 -13.47
CA PHE A 23 1.13 12.11 -13.47
C PHE A 23 2.37 11.30 -13.87
N VAL A 24 3.11 11.70 -14.90
CA VAL A 24 4.35 11.02 -15.30
C VAL A 24 5.37 11.02 -14.17
N ALA A 25 5.53 12.14 -13.45
CA ALA A 25 6.42 12.22 -12.29
C ALA A 25 5.99 11.26 -11.18
N LEU A 26 4.70 11.25 -10.86
CA LEU A 26 4.11 10.37 -9.86
C LEU A 26 4.22 8.89 -10.27
N PHE A 27 3.94 8.57 -11.54
CA PHE A 27 4.07 7.22 -12.09
C PHE A 27 5.51 6.70 -11.96
N ARG A 28 6.51 7.48 -12.40
CA ARG A 28 7.93 7.09 -12.34
C ARG A 28 8.38 6.80 -10.90
N HIS A 29 7.82 7.51 -9.93
CA HIS A 29 8.17 7.32 -8.53
C HIS A 29 7.44 6.13 -7.88
N PHE A 30 6.13 6.01 -8.10
CA PHE A 30 5.31 5.05 -7.37
C PHE A 30 5.16 3.70 -8.09
N ALA A 31 5.15 3.62 -9.42
CA ALA A 31 4.93 2.35 -10.11
C ALA A 31 5.97 1.27 -9.76
N PRO A 32 7.31 1.56 -9.74
CA PRO A 32 8.29 0.56 -9.33
C PRO A 32 8.13 0.15 -7.85
N ARG A 33 7.74 1.08 -6.99
CA ARG A 33 7.52 0.81 -5.55
C ARG A 33 6.28 -0.05 -5.31
N VAL A 34 5.20 0.22 -6.05
CA VAL A 34 3.99 -0.61 -6.03
C VAL A 34 4.30 -2.01 -6.54
N LYS A 35 5.03 -2.15 -7.66
CA LYS A 35 5.47 -3.45 -8.18
C LYS A 35 6.28 -4.22 -7.14
N ALA A 36 7.29 -3.59 -6.53
CA ALA A 36 8.11 -4.23 -5.50
C ALA A 36 7.27 -4.64 -4.27
N PHE A 37 6.29 -3.82 -3.86
CA PHE A 37 5.36 -4.17 -2.80
C PHE A 37 4.53 -5.41 -3.15
N LEU A 38 3.99 -5.48 -4.37
CA LEU A 38 3.19 -6.60 -4.84
C LEU A 38 4.01 -7.90 -4.89
N MET A 39 5.24 -7.84 -5.40
CA MET A 39 6.17 -8.98 -5.43
C MET A 39 6.51 -9.48 -4.02
N ARG A 40 6.87 -8.58 -3.09
CA ARG A 40 7.10 -8.95 -1.68
C ARG A 40 5.87 -9.52 -1.00
N SER A 41 4.69 -9.21 -1.50
CA SER A 41 3.42 -9.73 -1.01
C SER A 41 2.98 -11.03 -1.71
N GLY A 42 3.87 -11.68 -2.50
CA GLY A 42 3.63 -12.99 -3.10
C GLY A 42 3.08 -12.97 -4.53
N ALA A 43 2.98 -11.80 -5.20
CA ALA A 43 2.67 -11.77 -6.62
C ALA A 43 3.92 -12.10 -7.44
N ASP A 44 3.78 -12.88 -8.52
CA ASP A 44 4.86 -13.04 -9.48
C ASP A 44 5.14 -11.73 -10.26
N ALA A 45 6.24 -11.69 -11.01
CA ALA A 45 6.69 -10.48 -11.68
C ALA A 45 5.70 -9.98 -12.75
N ALA A 46 5.01 -10.89 -13.45
CA ALA A 46 4.06 -10.54 -14.49
C ALA A 46 2.78 -9.96 -13.88
N LEU A 47 2.22 -10.62 -12.88
CA LEU A 47 1.06 -10.13 -12.13
C LEU A 47 1.36 -8.80 -11.42
N ALA A 48 2.56 -8.68 -10.80
CA ALA A 48 2.95 -7.45 -10.13
C ALA A 48 3.05 -6.26 -11.09
N GLU A 49 3.53 -6.48 -12.30
CA GLU A 49 3.59 -5.46 -13.36
C GLU A 49 2.17 -5.04 -13.81
N GLU A 50 1.31 -6.02 -14.13
CA GLU A 50 -0.06 -5.79 -14.55
C GLU A 50 -0.84 -5.02 -13.48
N VAL A 51 -0.80 -5.50 -12.24
CA VAL A 51 -1.51 -4.85 -11.13
C VAL A 51 -0.95 -3.46 -10.83
N ALA A 52 0.38 -3.26 -10.93
CA ALA A 52 0.97 -1.92 -10.75
C ALA A 52 0.46 -0.93 -11.80
N GLN A 53 0.34 -1.34 -13.08
CA GLN A 53 -0.24 -0.51 -14.13
C GLN A 53 -1.71 -0.19 -13.86
N GLU A 54 -2.52 -1.18 -13.45
CA GLU A 54 -3.92 -0.97 -13.06
C GLU A 54 -4.06 -0.01 -11.87
N VAL A 55 -3.17 -0.10 -10.89
CA VAL A 55 -3.13 0.82 -9.75
C VAL A 55 -2.90 2.24 -10.23
N MET A 56 -1.92 2.46 -11.10
CA MET A 56 -1.60 3.80 -11.59
C MET A 56 -2.72 4.36 -12.50
N ALA A 57 -3.35 3.53 -13.32
CA ALA A 57 -4.54 3.91 -14.06
C ALA A 57 -5.70 4.29 -13.13
N THR A 58 -5.88 3.54 -12.04
CA THR A 58 -6.89 3.86 -11.01
C THR A 58 -6.58 5.19 -10.32
N VAL A 59 -5.31 5.47 -10.02
CA VAL A 59 -4.86 6.76 -9.45
C VAL A 59 -5.26 7.91 -10.37
N TRP A 60 -5.00 7.80 -11.68
CA TRP A 60 -5.40 8.79 -12.67
C TRP A 60 -6.91 9.02 -12.69
N HIS A 61 -7.68 7.94 -12.80
CA HIS A 61 -9.14 8.03 -12.91
C HIS A 61 -9.82 8.51 -11.62
N LYS A 62 -9.28 8.12 -10.47
CA LYS A 62 -9.88 8.40 -9.15
C LYS A 62 -9.20 9.54 -8.39
N ALA A 63 -8.35 10.33 -9.03
CA ALA A 63 -7.67 11.47 -8.40
C ALA A 63 -8.64 12.40 -7.64
N ALA A 64 -9.88 12.59 -8.18
CA ALA A 64 -10.92 13.37 -7.52
C ALA A 64 -11.38 12.84 -6.15
N GLN A 65 -11.10 11.58 -5.84
CA GLN A 65 -11.44 10.96 -4.55
C GLN A 65 -10.33 11.13 -3.50
N PHE A 66 -9.17 11.67 -3.91
CA PHE A 66 -8.08 11.91 -2.98
C PHE A 66 -8.37 13.11 -2.09
N ASP A 67 -8.23 12.90 -0.77
CA ASP A 67 -8.38 13.92 0.25
C ASP A 67 -7.08 13.97 1.08
N PRO A 68 -6.26 15.03 0.94
CA PRO A 68 -4.99 15.15 1.66
C PRO A 68 -5.17 15.25 3.19
N ALA A 69 -6.35 15.64 3.66
CA ALA A 69 -6.65 15.66 5.09
C ALA A 69 -6.84 14.25 5.68
N ARG A 70 -7.10 13.25 4.83
CA ARG A 70 -7.38 11.87 5.26
C ARG A 70 -6.20 10.93 5.12
N ALA A 71 -5.37 11.12 4.11
CA ALA A 71 -4.25 10.22 3.85
C ALA A 71 -3.13 10.92 3.09
N SER A 72 -1.89 10.46 3.28
CA SER A 72 -0.79 10.82 2.38
C SER A 72 -1.01 10.17 1.00
N VAL A 73 -0.37 10.73 -0.03
CA VAL A 73 -0.40 10.16 -1.39
C VAL A 73 0.07 8.71 -1.40
N ALA A 74 1.17 8.41 -0.69
CA ALA A 74 1.67 7.05 -0.58
C ALA A 74 0.63 6.11 0.05
N THR A 75 0.05 6.47 1.20
CA THR A 75 -0.99 5.67 1.87
C THR A 75 -2.18 5.41 0.95
N TRP A 76 -2.60 6.41 0.18
CA TRP A 76 -3.74 6.29 -0.72
C TRP A 76 -3.43 5.33 -1.89
N ILE A 77 -2.25 5.48 -2.54
CA ILE A 77 -1.82 4.61 -3.64
C ILE A 77 -1.62 3.17 -3.17
N PHE A 78 -0.93 2.94 -2.04
CA PHE A 78 -0.72 1.59 -1.53
C PHE A 78 -2.00 0.92 -1.02
N THR A 79 -3.01 1.69 -0.57
CA THR A 79 -4.35 1.16 -0.29
C THR A 79 -5.03 0.64 -1.56
N ILE A 80 -4.91 1.37 -2.67
CA ILE A 80 -5.40 0.92 -3.98
C ILE A 80 -4.67 -0.36 -4.40
N ALA A 81 -3.33 -0.37 -4.29
CA ALA A 81 -2.50 -1.51 -4.65
C ALA A 81 -2.87 -2.78 -3.87
N ARG A 82 -3.06 -2.67 -2.55
CA ARG A 82 -3.49 -3.78 -1.72
C ARG A 82 -4.85 -4.34 -2.15
N ASN A 83 -5.83 -3.47 -2.38
CA ASN A 83 -7.16 -3.92 -2.79
C ASN A 83 -7.13 -4.59 -4.15
N ARG A 84 -6.36 -4.06 -5.12
CA ARG A 84 -6.19 -4.68 -6.44
C ARG A 84 -5.49 -6.03 -6.37
N LYS A 85 -4.46 -6.17 -5.51
CA LYS A 85 -3.80 -7.46 -5.25
C LYS A 85 -4.81 -8.51 -4.77
N ILE A 86 -5.61 -8.18 -3.77
CA ILE A 86 -6.63 -9.09 -3.23
C ILE A 86 -7.60 -9.55 -4.33
N ASP A 87 -8.07 -8.61 -5.16
CA ASP A 87 -8.97 -8.90 -6.27
C ASP A 87 -8.30 -9.80 -7.32
N ALA A 88 -7.01 -9.55 -7.65
CA ALA A 88 -6.25 -10.34 -8.60
C ALA A 88 -6.02 -11.78 -8.12
N LEU A 89 -5.58 -11.94 -6.86
CA LEU A 89 -5.39 -13.28 -6.27
C LEU A 89 -6.69 -14.08 -6.20
N ARG A 90 -7.84 -13.43 -5.96
CA ARG A 90 -9.15 -14.10 -6.00
C ARG A 90 -9.53 -14.57 -7.40
N LYS A 91 -9.14 -13.84 -8.45
CA LYS A 91 -9.34 -14.29 -9.84
C LYS A 91 -8.47 -15.51 -10.16
N GLN A 92 -7.22 -15.53 -9.67
CA GLN A 92 -6.31 -16.67 -9.88
C GLN A 92 -6.68 -17.91 -9.04
N ALA A 93 -7.30 -17.73 -7.87
CA ALA A 93 -7.77 -18.84 -7.03
C ALA A 93 -8.99 -19.60 -7.60
N ARG A 94 -9.58 -19.16 -8.72
CA ARG A 94 -10.50 -19.99 -9.52
C ARG A 94 -9.67 -21.01 -10.29
N PRO A 95 -9.97 -22.33 -10.20
CA PRO A 95 -9.13 -23.34 -10.80
C PRO A 95 -9.18 -23.27 -12.33
N GLU A 96 -8.10 -22.86 -12.94
CA GLU A 96 -7.70 -23.20 -14.31
C GLU A 96 -6.31 -23.82 -14.27
N PRO A 97 -6.00 -24.80 -15.14
CA PRO A 97 -4.85 -25.69 -14.94
C PRO A 97 -3.52 -25.02 -15.24
N GLU A 98 -2.58 -25.41 -14.44
CA GLU A 98 -1.12 -25.31 -14.45
C GLU A 98 -0.44 -24.80 -15.72
N ASP A 99 0.38 -23.75 -15.52
CA ASP A 99 1.74 -23.73 -16.08
C ASP A 99 2.59 -22.77 -15.25
N LEU A 100 3.53 -23.33 -14.49
CA LEU A 100 4.55 -22.61 -13.74
C LEU A 100 5.80 -22.43 -14.59
N PRO A 101 6.34 -21.22 -14.75
CA PRO A 101 7.76 -21.04 -14.92
C PRO A 101 8.38 -20.30 -13.74
N TRP A 102 9.28 -20.97 -13.10
CA TRP A 102 10.17 -20.42 -12.09
C TRP A 102 11.20 -19.46 -12.74
N GLY A 103 11.24 -18.20 -12.28
CA GLY A 103 12.27 -17.23 -12.65
C GLY A 103 13.01 -16.75 -11.40
N PRO A 104 14.31 -16.36 -11.52
CA PRO A 104 15.16 -16.02 -10.39
C PRO A 104 14.73 -14.72 -9.70
N GLU A 105 14.81 -14.73 -8.36
CA GLU A 105 14.59 -13.56 -7.50
C GLU A 105 15.61 -12.46 -7.80
N PRO A 106 15.21 -11.18 -7.90
CA PRO A 106 16.15 -10.08 -7.96
C PRO A 106 16.80 -9.86 -6.59
N ASP A 107 18.12 -9.89 -6.54
CA ASP A 107 18.93 -9.58 -5.36
C ASP A 107 18.67 -8.12 -4.90
N PRO A 108 18.32 -7.87 -3.63
CA PRO A 108 18.25 -6.52 -3.10
C PRO A 108 19.66 -5.96 -2.90
N ASP A 109 19.85 -4.72 -3.35
CA ASP A 109 21.12 -3.98 -3.21
C ASP A 109 21.52 -3.90 -1.72
N GLN A 110 22.72 -4.39 -1.38
CA GLN A 110 23.15 -4.60 0.01
C GLN A 110 23.26 -3.30 0.84
N ALA A 111 23.32 -2.13 0.21
CA ALA A 111 23.37 -0.86 0.89
C ALA A 111 22.02 -0.44 1.50
N ASP A 112 20.90 -0.86 0.90
CA ASP A 112 19.56 -0.58 1.41
C ASP A 112 19.10 -1.59 2.49
N ALA A 113 19.75 -2.74 2.60
CA ALA A 113 19.29 -3.82 3.48
C ALA A 113 19.39 -3.48 4.97
N VAL A 114 20.42 -2.73 5.39
CA VAL A 114 20.61 -2.35 6.82
C VAL A 114 19.59 -1.28 7.23
N GLY A 115 19.35 -0.29 6.38
CA GLY A 115 18.34 0.73 6.63
C GLY A 115 16.93 0.13 6.66
N LEU A 116 16.63 -0.78 5.72
CA LEU A 116 15.36 -1.49 5.66
C LEU A 116 15.12 -2.37 6.89
N GLN A 117 16.16 -3.06 7.39
CA GLN A 117 16.05 -3.89 8.60
C GLN A 117 15.72 -3.03 9.82
N GLN A 118 16.39 -1.88 9.99
CA GLN A 118 16.10 -0.95 11.09
C GLN A 118 14.68 -0.38 11.00
N GLU A 119 14.21 -0.04 9.81
CA GLU A 119 12.82 0.41 9.60
C GLU A 119 11.81 -0.71 9.92
N MET A 120 12.11 -1.95 9.55
CA MET A 120 11.25 -3.11 9.88
C MET A 120 11.20 -3.37 11.39
N ASP A 121 12.33 -3.27 12.10
CA ASP A 121 12.40 -3.43 13.56
C ASP A 121 11.61 -2.32 14.27
N HIS A 122 11.72 -1.08 13.79
CA HIS A 122 10.95 0.05 14.31
C HIS A 122 9.45 -0.12 14.07
N LEU A 123 9.06 -0.56 12.88
CA LEU A 123 7.65 -0.86 12.57
C LEU A 123 7.12 -1.99 13.45
N GLY A 124 7.92 -3.04 13.67
CA GLY A 124 7.58 -4.15 14.57
C GLY A 124 7.30 -3.69 16.00
N GLN A 125 8.17 -2.79 16.52
CA GLN A 125 7.97 -2.20 17.86
C GLN A 125 6.72 -1.31 17.90
N ALA A 126 6.52 -0.45 16.91
CA ALA A 126 5.34 0.42 16.83
C ALA A 126 4.03 -0.39 16.74
N LEU A 127 4.04 -1.51 16.02
CA LEU A 127 2.90 -2.44 15.97
C LEU A 127 2.63 -3.08 17.33
N ALA A 128 3.69 -3.46 18.06
CA ALA A 128 3.55 -4.05 19.40
C ALA A 128 3.00 -3.06 20.45
N GLU A 129 3.24 -1.75 20.26
CA GLU A 129 2.72 -0.68 21.11
C GLU A 129 1.23 -0.34 20.83
N LEU A 130 0.66 -0.83 19.73
CA LEU A 130 -0.76 -0.62 19.45
C LEU A 130 -1.65 -1.37 20.45
N PRO A 131 -2.78 -0.79 20.86
CA PRO A 131 -3.82 -1.52 21.59
C PRO A 131 -4.23 -2.79 20.83
N ASP A 132 -4.42 -3.91 21.55
CA ASP A 132 -4.67 -5.23 20.96
C ASP A 132 -5.77 -5.23 19.88
N LYS A 133 -6.89 -4.55 20.15
CA LYS A 133 -8.00 -4.43 19.18
C LYS A 133 -7.65 -3.67 17.89
N GLN A 134 -6.65 -2.80 17.95
CA GLN A 134 -6.18 -2.07 16.77
C GLN A 134 -5.13 -2.88 16.02
N ARG A 135 -4.21 -3.52 16.75
CA ARG A 135 -3.19 -4.42 16.19
C ARG A 135 -3.87 -5.57 15.43
N GLU A 136 -4.83 -6.25 16.04
CA GLU A 136 -5.60 -7.33 15.41
C GLU A 136 -6.24 -6.90 14.07
N LEU A 137 -6.80 -5.69 14.01
CA LEU A 137 -7.41 -5.18 12.76
C LEU A 137 -6.35 -4.86 11.70
N ILE A 138 -5.19 -4.35 12.09
CA ILE A 138 -4.06 -4.14 11.17
C ILE A 138 -3.55 -5.49 10.66
N GLU A 139 -3.37 -6.47 11.54
CA GLU A 139 -2.95 -7.82 11.17
C GLU A 139 -3.91 -8.46 10.18
N LYS A 140 -5.22 -8.45 10.46
CA LYS A 140 -6.24 -8.97 9.55
C LYS A 140 -6.26 -8.25 8.20
N ALA A 141 -6.09 -6.91 8.21
CA ALA A 141 -6.15 -6.12 7.00
C ALA A 141 -4.90 -6.23 6.13
N TYR A 142 -3.71 -6.31 6.72
CA TYR A 142 -2.43 -6.21 6.00
C TYR A 142 -1.70 -7.55 5.87
N PHE A 143 -1.81 -8.44 6.86
CA PHE A 143 -1.19 -9.77 6.84
C PHE A 143 -2.21 -10.88 6.54
N GLY A 144 -3.46 -10.71 6.96
CA GLY A 144 -4.54 -11.66 6.67
C GLY A 144 -5.24 -11.41 5.32
N GLU A 145 -4.81 -10.42 4.55
CA GLU A 145 -5.33 -10.07 3.21
C GLU A 145 -6.85 -9.87 3.15
N LEU A 146 -7.48 -9.56 4.29
CA LEU A 146 -8.92 -9.33 4.37
C LEU A 146 -9.27 -7.89 4.01
N THR A 147 -10.33 -7.72 3.24
CA THR A 147 -10.95 -6.40 3.04
C THR A 147 -11.63 -5.92 4.32
N HIS A 148 -11.80 -4.61 4.47
CA HIS A 148 -12.52 -4.07 5.63
C HIS A 148 -13.95 -4.64 5.80
N ARG A 149 -14.59 -5.06 4.70
CA ARG A 149 -15.90 -5.68 4.72
C ARG A 149 -15.85 -7.09 5.30
N GLU A 150 -14.89 -7.90 4.87
CA GLU A 150 -14.66 -9.24 5.42
C GLU A 150 -14.27 -9.19 6.89
N ILE A 151 -13.45 -8.18 7.30
CA ILE A 151 -13.13 -7.96 8.70
C ILE A 151 -14.41 -7.61 9.48
N ALA A 152 -15.30 -6.77 8.93
CA ALA A 152 -16.57 -6.43 9.56
C ALA A 152 -17.46 -7.69 9.71
N ASP A 153 -17.56 -8.49 8.66
CA ASP A 153 -18.33 -9.74 8.66
C ASP A 153 -17.75 -10.77 9.66
N ALA A 154 -16.42 -10.92 9.71
CA ALA A 154 -15.74 -11.84 10.61
C ALA A 154 -15.77 -11.40 12.09
N THR A 155 -15.81 -10.09 12.36
CA THR A 155 -15.78 -9.56 13.73
C THR A 155 -17.15 -9.15 14.26
N GLY A 156 -18.17 -9.09 13.42
CA GLY A 156 -19.50 -8.59 13.75
C GLY A 156 -19.55 -7.08 14.02
N LEU A 157 -18.47 -6.35 13.73
CA LEU A 157 -18.41 -4.91 13.94
C LEU A 157 -18.87 -4.16 12.69
N PRO A 158 -19.57 -3.01 12.85
CA PRO A 158 -19.94 -2.18 11.71
C PRO A 158 -18.75 -1.78 10.86
N LEU A 159 -18.89 -1.78 9.53
CA LEU A 159 -17.84 -1.40 8.58
C LEU A 159 -17.24 -0.01 8.87
N GLY A 160 -18.07 0.94 9.30
CA GLY A 160 -17.61 2.27 9.72
C GLY A 160 -16.67 2.22 10.93
N THR A 161 -16.97 1.33 11.89
CA THR A 161 -16.13 1.10 13.07
C THR A 161 -14.78 0.47 12.68
N ILE A 162 -14.77 -0.50 11.77
CA ILE A 162 -13.53 -1.10 11.24
C ILE A 162 -12.66 -0.02 10.57
N LYS A 163 -13.24 0.77 9.66
CA LYS A 163 -12.53 1.84 8.97
C LYS A 163 -11.95 2.89 9.92
N SER A 164 -12.71 3.33 10.92
CA SER A 164 -12.25 4.33 11.89
C SER A 164 -11.15 3.80 12.79
N ARG A 165 -11.25 2.54 13.26
CA ARG A 165 -10.23 1.90 14.11
C ARG A 165 -8.93 1.65 13.34
N ILE A 166 -8.98 1.17 12.10
CA ILE A 166 -7.80 0.99 11.25
C ILE A 166 -7.14 2.34 10.99
N ARG A 167 -7.92 3.39 10.67
CA ARG A 167 -7.39 4.74 10.48
C ARG A 167 -6.65 5.23 11.73
N LEU A 168 -7.27 5.10 12.91
CA LEU A 168 -6.64 5.50 14.17
C LEU A 168 -5.36 4.72 14.46
N ALA A 169 -5.33 3.43 14.15
CA ALA A 169 -4.12 2.60 14.29
C ALA A 169 -3.01 3.08 13.35
N LEU A 170 -3.31 3.37 12.08
CA LEU A 170 -2.35 3.88 11.11
C LEU A 170 -1.83 5.27 11.51
N ASP A 171 -2.67 6.14 12.06
CA ASP A 171 -2.24 7.45 12.56
C ASP A 171 -1.26 7.31 13.74
N ARG A 172 -1.50 6.36 14.66
CA ARG A 172 -0.57 6.06 15.76
C ARG A 172 0.76 5.50 15.24
N LEU A 173 0.73 4.56 14.30
CA LEU A 173 1.94 4.02 13.68
C LEU A 173 2.75 5.12 13.01
N ARG A 174 2.11 6.02 12.26
CA ARG A 174 2.79 7.16 11.64
C ARG A 174 3.50 8.01 12.68
N HIS A 175 2.81 8.42 13.75
CA HIS A 175 3.41 9.24 14.81
C HIS A 175 4.58 8.52 15.51
N ALA A 176 4.47 7.20 15.73
CA ALA A 176 5.55 6.41 16.30
C ALA A 176 6.78 6.35 15.40
N MET A 177 6.57 6.23 14.08
CA MET A 177 7.65 6.22 13.09
C MET A 177 8.29 7.62 12.93
N ASP A 178 7.49 8.69 12.83
CA ASP A 178 7.96 10.07 12.67
C ASP A 178 8.68 10.58 13.93
N GLY A 179 8.23 10.19 15.12
CA GLY A 179 8.80 10.62 16.39
C GLY A 179 10.20 10.07 16.69
N ARG A 180 10.63 9.01 15.99
CA ARG A 180 11.94 8.37 16.13
C ARG A 180 12.95 8.74 15.03
N ALA A 181 12.51 9.50 14.02
CA ALA A 181 13.37 10.00 12.94
C ALA A 181 14.11 11.30 13.31
N ARG A 182 14.12 11.70 14.61
CA ARG A 182 14.85 12.85 15.13
C ARG A 182 16.00 12.44 16.02
#